data_a7a916e609cdebf87c6d4a1e1798b03e
#
_entry.id   a7a916e609cdebf87c6d4a1e1798b03e
#
_cell.length_a   1.000
_cell.length_b   1.000
_cell.length_c   1.000
_cell.angle_alpha   90.00
_cell.angle_beta   90.00
_cell.angle_gamma   90.00
#
_symmetry.space_group_name_H-M   'P 1'
#
loop_
_entity.id
_entity.type
_entity.pdbx_description
1 polymer ?
#
loop_
_entity_poly.entity_id
_entity_poly.type
_entity_poly.pdbx_seq_one_letter_code
_entity_poly.pdbx_strand_id
1 'polypeptide(L)'
;MGGTRKEWVAVIRPTQDCLRELPRLFAPGDVQRIAKELQKGYPVLEPVAAKADTNNIVIMERTVRDSTTLHARQLLDSASGGLGQYTAVATEKKLNFATDAMGRVLSGNAMTEQTDRTGAPATMRTTLDLELQKTVEQAAESIKTGAVVVLDVPTGEVRAVYSAPADYYNRALSAYAVGSVFKLIVTAAALEADLQPVYTCKGEIKVGDTVYRCQNGRVHGRQTMEQALAHSCNCYFVQLAQKLGAGRLYQMGLDFGFGTPIALYKDFQSAAGRLPSLSVLASPGQLALLGFGQGKLTDTPLHFARCVAAIAGGGVYCSPDLTGKATAKPRRVMQAGHAKTLLAYMRTVVAAGTGSGADYRGRSAGKTATAQSGRYVQGREVLNTYFAGVYPFDHPRYAIVVMLSLIHISEPTR
;
A
#
# COMPACT_ATOMS: atom_id res chain seq x y z
N MET A 1 3.14 -0.12 -20.19
CA MET A 1 2.35 -0.71 -19.12
C MET A 1 0.87 -0.43 -19.35
N GLY A 2 0.27 -1.06 -20.24
CA GLY A 2 -1.13 -0.97 -20.64
C GLY A 2 -1.29 -0.48 -22.08
N GLY A 3 -2.06 -1.23 -22.86
CA GLY A 3 -2.46 -0.88 -24.22
C GLY A 3 -3.76 -0.09 -24.25
N THR A 4 -4.15 0.30 -25.43
CA THR A 4 -5.50 0.78 -25.71
C THR A 4 -6.22 -0.26 -26.55
N ARG A 5 -7.51 -0.39 -26.35
CA ARG A 5 -8.39 -1.19 -27.21
C ARG A 5 -9.52 -0.33 -27.72
N LYS A 6 -10.05 -0.72 -28.85
CA LYS A 6 -11.25 -0.13 -29.39
C LYS A 6 -12.45 -0.92 -28.88
N GLU A 7 -13.50 -0.23 -28.48
CA GLU A 7 -14.76 -0.84 -28.11
C GLU A 7 -15.93 -0.05 -28.69
N TRP A 8 -17.02 -0.73 -28.97
CA TRP A 8 -18.28 -0.10 -29.36
C TRP A 8 -19.04 0.35 -28.12
N VAL A 9 -19.61 1.55 -28.18
CA VAL A 9 -20.40 2.11 -27.10
C VAL A 9 -21.71 2.67 -27.63
N ALA A 10 -22.80 2.36 -26.95
CA ALA A 10 -24.10 2.93 -27.17
C ALA A 10 -24.22 4.27 -26.42
N VAL A 11 -24.55 5.31 -27.10
CA VAL A 11 -24.89 6.63 -26.54
C VAL A 11 -26.41 6.69 -26.43
N ILE A 12 -26.91 6.54 -25.23
CA ILE A 12 -28.33 6.37 -24.92
C ILE A 12 -28.84 7.67 -24.30
N ARG A 13 -29.73 8.36 -25.00
CA ARG A 13 -30.36 9.57 -24.49
C ARG A 13 -31.54 9.26 -23.58
N PRO A 14 -31.90 10.13 -22.62
CA PRO A 14 -33.04 9.93 -21.74
C PRO A 14 -34.38 10.22 -22.46
N THR A 15 -34.64 9.52 -23.55
CA THR A 15 -35.86 9.68 -24.37
C THR A 15 -36.64 8.36 -24.42
N GLN A 16 -37.97 8.45 -24.60
CA GLN A 16 -38.81 7.25 -24.67
C GLN A 16 -38.43 6.34 -25.83
N ASP A 17 -37.99 6.92 -26.94
CA ASP A 17 -37.61 6.14 -28.11
C ASP A 17 -36.33 5.35 -27.88
N CYS A 18 -35.33 5.95 -27.19
CA CYS A 18 -34.15 5.17 -26.74
C CYS A 18 -34.54 4.05 -25.75
N LEU A 19 -35.41 4.32 -24.81
CA LEU A 19 -35.86 3.29 -23.84
C LEU A 19 -36.53 2.08 -24.54
N ARG A 20 -37.29 2.32 -25.63
CA ARG A 20 -37.94 1.24 -26.43
C ARG A 20 -36.92 0.37 -27.18
N GLU A 21 -35.75 0.93 -27.52
CA GLU A 21 -34.71 0.20 -28.25
C GLU A 21 -33.76 -0.57 -27.35
N LEU A 22 -33.68 -0.27 -26.03
CA LEU A 22 -32.76 -0.95 -25.11
C LEU A 22 -32.82 -2.47 -25.14
N PRO A 23 -34.01 -3.12 -25.19
CA PRO A 23 -34.09 -4.58 -25.19
C PRO A 23 -33.48 -5.24 -26.42
N ARG A 24 -33.20 -4.47 -27.51
CA ARG A 24 -32.53 -4.99 -28.70
C ARG A 24 -31.01 -5.09 -28.51
N LEU A 25 -30.45 -4.32 -27.58
CA LEU A 25 -29.01 -4.18 -27.39
C LEU A 25 -28.53 -4.81 -26.08
N PHE A 26 -29.41 -4.90 -25.08
CA PHE A 26 -29.02 -5.23 -23.71
C PHE A 26 -29.91 -6.31 -23.09
N ALA A 27 -29.34 -7.10 -22.19
CA ALA A 27 -30.09 -8.08 -21.40
C ALA A 27 -31.08 -7.42 -20.43
N PRO A 28 -32.16 -8.11 -19.99
CA PRO A 28 -33.20 -7.51 -19.16
C PRO A 28 -32.72 -6.80 -17.89
N GLY A 29 -31.70 -7.33 -17.22
CA GLY A 29 -31.10 -6.72 -16.03
C GLY A 29 -30.40 -5.40 -16.33
N ASP A 30 -29.68 -5.32 -17.45
CA ASP A 30 -29.01 -4.10 -17.89
C ASP A 30 -30.02 -3.04 -18.34
N VAL A 31 -31.08 -3.47 -19.04
CA VAL A 31 -32.17 -2.55 -19.44
C VAL A 31 -32.76 -1.85 -18.22
N GLN A 32 -33.04 -2.57 -17.13
CA GLN A 32 -33.56 -1.97 -15.89
C GLN A 32 -32.57 -0.99 -15.26
N ARG A 33 -31.30 -1.36 -15.19
CA ARG A 33 -30.23 -0.52 -14.66
C ARG A 33 -30.08 0.77 -15.48
N ILE A 34 -29.98 0.64 -16.81
CA ILE A 34 -29.83 1.77 -17.74
C ILE A 34 -31.05 2.68 -17.65
N ALA A 35 -32.28 2.13 -17.65
CA ALA A 35 -33.50 2.90 -17.55
C ALA A 35 -33.56 3.74 -16.25
N LYS A 36 -33.10 3.16 -15.14
CA LYS A 36 -33.00 3.87 -13.86
C LYS A 36 -31.99 5.02 -13.90
N GLU A 37 -30.83 4.81 -14.55
CA GLU A 37 -29.84 5.88 -14.71
C GLU A 37 -30.36 7.02 -15.58
N LEU A 38 -31.06 6.70 -16.68
CA LEU A 38 -31.65 7.69 -17.58
C LEU A 38 -32.73 8.55 -16.92
N GLN A 39 -33.38 8.08 -15.85
CA GLN A 39 -34.31 8.87 -15.06
C GLN A 39 -33.68 10.14 -14.43
N LYS A 40 -32.34 10.15 -14.29
CA LYS A 40 -31.58 11.32 -13.83
C LYS A 40 -31.53 12.46 -14.86
N GLY A 41 -32.01 12.22 -16.09
CA GLY A 41 -32.08 13.21 -17.16
C GLY A 41 -30.81 13.39 -17.98
N TYR A 42 -29.79 12.55 -17.79
CA TYR A 42 -28.52 12.61 -18.52
C TYR A 42 -28.36 11.42 -19.45
N PRO A 43 -27.63 11.57 -20.59
CA PRO A 43 -27.27 10.47 -21.45
C PRO A 43 -26.37 9.44 -20.72
N VAL A 44 -26.56 8.18 -21.06
CA VAL A 44 -25.76 7.06 -20.55
C VAL A 44 -24.94 6.47 -21.68
N LEU A 45 -23.69 6.13 -21.38
CA LEU A 45 -22.75 5.49 -22.28
C LEU A 45 -22.55 4.04 -21.83
N GLU A 46 -22.97 3.06 -22.65
CA GLU A 46 -22.86 1.64 -22.31
C GLU A 46 -22.09 0.87 -23.39
N PRO A 47 -21.14 0.01 -22.98
CA PRO A 47 -20.47 -0.86 -23.93
C PRO A 47 -21.44 -1.82 -24.62
N VAL A 48 -21.21 -2.07 -25.91
CA VAL A 48 -21.93 -3.05 -26.72
C VAL A 48 -20.96 -3.98 -27.44
N ALA A 49 -21.36 -5.20 -27.68
CA ALA A 49 -20.48 -6.24 -28.24
C ALA A 49 -20.01 -5.92 -29.66
N ALA A 50 -20.85 -5.25 -30.45
CA ALA A 50 -20.57 -4.91 -31.84
C ALA A 50 -21.35 -3.67 -32.26
N LYS A 51 -20.99 -3.13 -33.44
CA LYS A 51 -21.78 -2.11 -34.10
C LYS A 51 -23.16 -2.69 -34.46
N ALA A 52 -24.22 -2.00 -34.08
CA ALA A 52 -25.59 -2.38 -34.39
C ALA A 52 -26.32 -1.21 -35.04
N ASP A 53 -27.24 -1.51 -35.97
CA ASP A 53 -28.09 -0.49 -36.58
C ASP A 53 -29.26 -0.20 -35.64
N THR A 54 -29.35 1.03 -35.20
CA THR A 54 -30.37 1.55 -34.32
C THR A 54 -30.90 2.88 -34.82
N ASN A 55 -32.19 3.18 -34.59
CA ASN A 55 -32.81 4.41 -35.06
C ASN A 55 -32.57 5.59 -34.13
N ASN A 56 -32.53 5.33 -32.81
CA ASN A 56 -32.50 6.39 -31.78
C ASN A 56 -31.26 6.35 -30.89
N ILE A 57 -30.56 5.20 -30.83
CA ILE A 57 -29.35 5.01 -30.06
C ILE A 57 -28.14 5.10 -31.00
N VAL A 58 -27.21 5.99 -30.73
CA VAL A 58 -26.00 6.11 -31.52
C VAL A 58 -24.95 5.11 -31.04
N ILE A 59 -24.51 4.25 -31.94
CA ILE A 59 -23.39 3.32 -31.66
C ILE A 59 -22.12 3.88 -32.27
N MET A 60 -21.13 4.15 -31.45
CA MET A 60 -19.85 4.71 -31.88
C MET A 60 -18.66 3.91 -31.34
N GLU A 61 -17.55 3.97 -32.07
CA GLU A 61 -16.30 3.40 -31.62
C GLU A 61 -15.58 4.39 -30.68
N ARG A 62 -15.14 3.94 -29.51
CA ARG A 62 -14.21 4.71 -28.68
C ARG A 62 -12.94 3.92 -28.39
N THR A 63 -11.88 4.64 -28.17
CA THR A 63 -10.64 4.06 -27.69
C THR A 63 -10.62 4.14 -26.16
N VAL A 64 -10.54 3.00 -25.52
CA VAL A 64 -10.43 2.90 -24.05
C VAL A 64 -9.11 2.27 -23.68
N ARG A 65 -8.67 2.55 -22.45
CA ARG A 65 -7.52 1.83 -21.92
C ARG A 65 -7.88 0.35 -21.75
N ASP A 66 -6.98 -0.51 -22.19
CA ASP A 66 -7.09 -1.93 -21.90
C ASP A 66 -6.67 -2.19 -20.45
N SER A 67 -7.67 -2.28 -19.56
CA SER A 67 -7.43 -2.54 -18.14
C SER A 67 -6.89 -3.94 -17.86
N THR A 68 -7.01 -4.87 -18.81
CA THR A 68 -6.51 -6.25 -18.65
C THR A 68 -5.00 -6.32 -18.82
N THR A 69 -4.40 -5.34 -19.51
CA THR A 69 -2.94 -5.25 -19.71
C THR A 69 -2.28 -4.20 -18.81
N LEU A 70 -3.04 -3.52 -17.96
CA LEU A 70 -2.52 -2.49 -17.08
C LEU A 70 -1.97 -3.10 -15.79
N HIS A 71 -0.65 -3.12 -15.67
CA HIS A 71 0.05 -3.50 -14.46
C HIS A 71 0.23 -2.31 -13.50
N ALA A 72 0.36 -2.57 -12.20
CA ALA A 72 0.44 -1.55 -11.14
C ALA A 72 -0.73 -0.55 -11.18
N ARG A 73 -1.94 -1.03 -11.43
CA ARG A 73 -3.12 -0.24 -11.75
C ARG A 73 -3.38 0.90 -10.76
N GLN A 74 -3.40 0.62 -9.45
CA GLN A 74 -3.70 1.63 -8.43
C GLN A 74 -2.63 2.72 -8.33
N LEU A 75 -1.40 2.43 -8.75
CA LEU A 75 -0.33 3.42 -8.82
C LEU A 75 -0.48 4.32 -10.04
N LEU A 76 -0.91 3.77 -11.16
CA LEU A 76 -1.02 4.46 -12.44
C LEU A 76 -2.38 5.14 -12.65
N ASP A 77 -3.44 4.55 -12.11
CA ASP A 77 -4.84 5.01 -12.24
C ASP A 77 -5.31 5.87 -11.07
N SER A 78 -4.45 6.20 -10.11
CA SER A 78 -4.90 6.97 -8.95
C SER A 78 -5.47 8.32 -9.40
N ALA A 79 -6.75 8.53 -9.14
CA ALA A 79 -7.47 9.76 -9.47
C ALA A 79 -6.89 11.01 -8.77
N SER A 80 -6.06 10.80 -7.77
CA SER A 80 -5.38 11.85 -7.00
C SER A 80 -4.04 12.26 -7.61
N GLY A 81 -3.60 11.65 -8.70
CA GLY A 81 -2.24 11.81 -8.92
C GLY A 81 -1.71 12.10 -10.28
N GLY A 82 -0.58 12.71 -10.25
CA GLY A 82 0.21 13.10 -11.36
C GLY A 82 0.60 12.00 -12.37
N LEU A 83 0.24 10.74 -12.13
CA LEU A 83 0.50 9.66 -13.09
C LEU A 83 -0.68 9.40 -14.04
N GLY A 84 -1.91 9.76 -13.66
CA GLY A 84 -3.10 9.60 -14.52
C GLY A 84 -2.95 10.29 -15.89
N GLN A 85 -2.31 11.44 -15.94
CA GLN A 85 -2.05 12.17 -17.18
C GLN A 85 -1.19 11.37 -18.20
N TYR A 86 -0.29 10.49 -17.73
CA TYR A 86 0.57 9.66 -18.60
C TYR A 86 -0.14 8.41 -19.12
N THR A 87 -1.34 8.19 -18.65
CA THR A 87 -2.18 7.06 -19.01
C THR A 87 -3.42 7.50 -19.78
N ALA A 88 -3.59 8.82 -20.01
CA ALA A 88 -4.67 9.39 -20.79
C ALA A 88 -4.61 8.94 -22.27
N VAL A 89 -5.77 8.83 -22.88
CA VAL A 89 -5.87 8.55 -24.32
C VAL A 89 -5.53 9.83 -25.08
N ALA A 90 -4.81 9.72 -26.19
CA ALA A 90 -4.33 10.88 -26.97
C ALA A 90 -5.45 11.70 -27.64
N THR A 91 -6.67 11.20 -27.63
CA THR A 91 -7.82 11.84 -28.30
C THR A 91 -9.03 11.76 -27.37
N GLU A 92 -9.55 12.89 -26.98
CA GLU A 92 -10.79 13.00 -26.21
C GLU A 92 -11.93 13.38 -27.17
N LYS A 93 -13.01 12.61 -27.16
CA LYS A 93 -14.23 12.91 -27.91
C LYS A 93 -15.27 13.46 -26.95
N LYS A 94 -15.67 14.69 -27.13
CA LYS A 94 -16.78 15.33 -26.40
C LYS A 94 -18.05 15.17 -27.17
N LEU A 95 -19.09 14.70 -26.55
CA LEU A 95 -20.43 14.59 -27.09
C LEU A 95 -21.27 15.73 -26.52
N ASN A 96 -21.72 16.63 -27.40
CA ASN A 96 -22.57 17.74 -27.01
C ASN A 96 -24.02 17.43 -27.41
N PHE A 97 -24.95 17.65 -26.48
CA PHE A 97 -26.37 17.44 -26.64
C PHE A 97 -27.11 18.77 -26.48
N ALA A 98 -28.10 19.01 -27.28
CA ALA A 98 -29.00 20.13 -27.05
C ALA A 98 -29.85 19.87 -25.79
N THR A 99 -29.92 20.85 -24.90
CA THR A 99 -30.67 20.77 -23.65
C THR A 99 -31.71 21.89 -23.56
N ASP A 100 -32.79 21.66 -22.81
CA ASP A 100 -33.73 22.71 -22.42
C ASP A 100 -33.11 23.64 -21.33
N ALA A 101 -33.86 24.66 -20.94
CA ALA A 101 -33.45 25.62 -19.93
C ALA A 101 -33.22 25.00 -18.54
N MET A 102 -33.69 23.78 -18.30
CA MET A 102 -33.49 23.02 -17.08
C MET A 102 -32.32 22.02 -17.19
N GLY A 103 -31.56 22.05 -18.32
CA GLY A 103 -30.44 21.13 -18.57
C GLY A 103 -30.84 19.71 -19.01
N ARG A 104 -32.10 19.45 -19.33
CA ARG A 104 -32.57 18.13 -19.78
C ARG A 104 -32.35 17.99 -21.29
N VAL A 105 -31.81 16.85 -21.71
CA VAL A 105 -31.52 16.54 -23.11
C VAL A 105 -32.82 16.50 -23.93
N LEU A 106 -32.86 17.26 -25.02
CA LEU A 106 -34.00 17.31 -25.90
C LEU A 106 -34.06 16.07 -26.81
N SER A 107 -35.28 15.56 -27.04
CA SER A 107 -35.52 14.48 -27.98
C SER A 107 -35.46 15.02 -29.41
N GLY A 108 -35.01 14.21 -30.37
CA GLY A 108 -34.99 14.55 -31.79
C GLY A 108 -33.83 15.43 -32.27
N ASN A 109 -33.03 16.01 -31.37
CA ASN A 109 -31.88 16.82 -31.77
C ASN A 109 -30.63 16.00 -32.01
N ALA A 110 -29.85 16.42 -33.01
CA ALA A 110 -28.58 15.80 -33.33
C ALA A 110 -27.57 15.98 -32.20
N MET A 111 -26.86 14.93 -31.92
CA MET A 111 -25.65 14.95 -31.12
C MET A 111 -24.51 15.50 -31.99
N THR A 112 -23.75 16.45 -31.47
CA THR A 112 -22.51 16.88 -32.10
C THR A 112 -21.30 16.24 -31.42
N GLU A 113 -20.40 15.70 -32.24
CA GLU A 113 -19.13 15.13 -31.77
C GLU A 113 -18.04 16.18 -32.01
N GLN A 114 -17.37 16.54 -30.94
CA GLN A 114 -16.16 17.37 -30.98
C GLN A 114 -14.97 16.48 -30.59
N THR A 115 -13.98 16.45 -31.46
CA THR A 115 -12.73 15.75 -31.19
C THR A 115 -11.70 16.76 -30.75
N ASP A 116 -11.38 16.74 -29.43
CA ASP A 116 -10.26 17.50 -28.92
C ASP A 116 -9.00 16.65 -29.06
N ARG A 117 -8.08 17.08 -29.88
CA ARG A 117 -6.74 16.50 -29.92
C ARG A 117 -5.98 17.00 -28.72
N THR A 118 -6.05 16.26 -27.61
CA THR A 118 -5.02 16.37 -26.59
C THR A 118 -3.74 15.85 -27.23
N GLY A 119 -2.66 16.59 -27.21
CA GLY A 119 -1.38 16.19 -27.83
C GLY A 119 -0.97 14.77 -27.45
N ALA A 120 0.01 14.21 -28.15
CA ALA A 120 0.52 12.87 -27.83
C ALA A 120 0.73 12.73 -26.31
N PRO A 121 0.21 11.66 -25.69
CA PRO A 121 0.35 11.49 -24.24
C PRO A 121 1.83 11.57 -23.89
N ALA A 122 2.17 12.40 -22.91
CA ALA A 122 3.53 12.48 -22.42
C ALA A 122 3.94 11.08 -21.93
N THR A 123 5.02 10.53 -22.46
CA THR A 123 5.55 9.25 -22.00
C THR A 123 6.37 9.48 -20.75
N MET A 124 6.14 8.67 -19.72
CA MET A 124 6.96 8.63 -18.53
C MET A 124 7.62 7.27 -18.38
N ARG A 125 8.95 7.26 -18.27
CA ARG A 125 9.68 6.06 -17.91
C ARG A 125 9.62 5.91 -16.37
N THR A 126 9.24 4.74 -15.90
CA THR A 126 9.20 4.41 -14.48
C THR A 126 10.29 3.40 -14.12
N THR A 127 10.62 3.32 -12.84
CA THR A 127 11.56 2.33 -12.27
C THR A 127 10.93 0.95 -12.09
N LEU A 128 9.61 0.82 -12.32
CA LEU A 128 8.92 -0.46 -12.22
C LEU A 128 9.53 -1.48 -13.18
N ASP A 129 9.80 -2.67 -12.67
CA ASP A 129 10.21 -3.82 -13.43
C ASP A 129 8.97 -4.62 -13.83
N LEU A 130 8.69 -4.70 -15.13
CA LEU A 130 7.45 -5.29 -15.64
C LEU A 130 7.32 -6.77 -15.28
N GLU A 131 8.39 -7.54 -15.38
CA GLU A 131 8.35 -8.97 -15.09
C GLU A 131 8.21 -9.25 -13.59
N LEU A 132 8.90 -8.46 -12.76
CA LEU A 132 8.72 -8.52 -11.32
C LEU A 132 7.32 -8.06 -10.90
N GLN A 133 6.77 -7.02 -11.53
CA GLN A 133 5.41 -6.55 -11.28
C GLN A 133 4.37 -7.64 -11.59
N LYS A 134 4.47 -8.29 -12.75
CA LYS A 134 3.60 -9.43 -13.12
C LYS A 134 3.70 -10.57 -12.09
N THR A 135 4.92 -10.91 -11.69
CA THR A 135 5.17 -11.94 -10.69
C THR A 135 4.53 -11.59 -9.34
N VAL A 136 4.64 -10.33 -8.91
CA VAL A 136 4.01 -9.85 -7.67
C VAL A 136 2.49 -9.89 -7.77
N GLU A 137 1.91 -9.44 -8.89
CA GLU A 137 0.46 -9.48 -9.11
C GLU A 137 -0.08 -10.91 -9.08
N GLN A 138 0.59 -11.84 -9.75
CA GLN A 138 0.23 -13.25 -9.75
C GLN A 138 0.35 -13.87 -8.35
N ALA A 139 1.45 -13.63 -7.64
CA ALA A 139 1.66 -14.15 -6.29
C ALA A 139 0.67 -13.56 -5.28
N ALA A 140 0.19 -12.34 -5.50
CA ALA A 140 -0.72 -11.61 -4.62
C ALA A 140 -2.20 -11.75 -5.00
N GLU A 141 -2.55 -12.54 -6.01
CA GLU A 141 -3.91 -12.67 -6.54
C GLU A 141 -4.93 -13.08 -5.47
N SER A 142 -4.51 -13.91 -4.52
CA SER A 142 -5.37 -14.37 -3.41
C SER A 142 -5.60 -13.31 -2.31
N ILE A 143 -4.86 -12.19 -2.33
CA ILE A 143 -4.98 -11.13 -1.33
C ILE A 143 -6.30 -10.37 -1.56
N LYS A 144 -7.26 -10.53 -0.66
CA LYS A 144 -8.54 -9.81 -0.70
C LYS A 144 -8.39 -8.33 -0.32
N THR A 145 -7.59 -8.04 0.70
CA THR A 145 -7.33 -6.67 1.17
C THR A 145 -5.90 -6.58 1.67
N GLY A 146 -5.08 -5.78 1.00
CA GLY A 146 -3.68 -5.65 1.38
C GLY A 146 -2.84 -4.95 0.32
N ALA A 147 -1.53 -4.99 0.53
CA ALA A 147 -0.56 -4.41 -0.38
C ALA A 147 0.75 -5.19 -0.38
N VAL A 148 1.45 -5.15 -1.51
CA VAL A 148 2.84 -5.61 -1.64
C VAL A 148 3.66 -4.47 -2.23
N VAL A 149 4.83 -4.22 -1.65
CA VAL A 149 5.82 -3.25 -2.15
C VAL A 149 7.16 -3.93 -2.27
N VAL A 150 7.82 -3.73 -3.40
CA VAL A 150 9.20 -4.20 -3.64
C VAL A 150 10.06 -3.01 -4.04
N LEU A 151 11.12 -2.78 -3.27
CA LEU A 151 12.14 -1.77 -3.56
C LEU A 151 13.47 -2.45 -3.89
N ASP A 152 14.25 -1.79 -4.74
CA ASP A 152 15.66 -2.11 -4.94
C ASP A 152 16.45 -1.56 -3.75
N VAL A 153 17.20 -2.41 -3.07
CA VAL A 153 17.94 -2.02 -1.85
C VAL A 153 19.04 -1.00 -2.16
N PRO A 154 19.88 -1.19 -3.20
CA PRO A 154 20.96 -0.25 -3.50
C PRO A 154 20.49 1.15 -3.91
N THR A 155 19.39 1.25 -4.64
CA THR A 155 18.95 2.51 -5.26
C THR A 155 17.76 3.16 -4.58
N GLY A 156 16.94 2.37 -3.86
CA GLY A 156 15.64 2.80 -3.33
C GLY A 156 14.54 2.85 -4.40
N GLU A 157 14.82 2.46 -5.64
CA GLU A 157 13.83 2.46 -6.73
C GLU A 157 12.65 1.54 -6.44
N VAL A 158 11.45 1.99 -6.77
CA VAL A 158 10.24 1.19 -6.69
C VAL A 158 10.20 0.22 -7.86
N ARG A 159 10.30 -1.08 -7.59
CA ARG A 159 10.36 -2.13 -8.62
C ARG A 159 9.02 -2.79 -8.87
N ALA A 160 8.19 -2.94 -7.82
CA ALA A 160 6.82 -3.42 -7.96
C ALA A 160 5.93 -2.89 -6.83
N VAL A 161 4.65 -2.67 -7.14
CA VAL A 161 3.61 -2.27 -6.18
C VAL A 161 2.30 -2.96 -6.51
N TYR A 162 1.68 -3.56 -5.50
CA TYR A 162 0.36 -4.17 -5.59
C TYR A 162 -0.55 -3.65 -4.48
N SER A 163 -1.82 -3.47 -4.78
CA SER A 163 -2.85 -3.09 -3.81
C SER A 163 -4.16 -3.80 -4.13
N ALA A 164 -4.78 -4.42 -3.14
CA ALA A 164 -6.06 -5.12 -3.24
C ALA A 164 -7.06 -4.58 -2.21
N PRO A 165 -8.39 -4.53 -2.51
CA PRO A 165 -8.98 -4.79 -3.82
C PRO A 165 -8.61 -3.74 -4.87
N ALA A 166 -8.95 -4.00 -6.12
CA ALA A 166 -8.71 -3.09 -7.24
C ALA A 166 -9.74 -1.93 -7.24
N ASP A 167 -9.74 -1.15 -6.16
CA ASP A 167 -10.51 0.08 -6.00
C ASP A 167 -9.60 1.33 -6.18
N TYR A 168 -10.14 2.52 -5.93
CA TYR A 168 -9.40 3.78 -6.04
C TYR A 168 -8.41 4.02 -4.89
N TYR A 169 -8.37 3.13 -3.90
CA TYR A 169 -7.55 3.30 -2.70
C TYR A 169 -6.25 2.52 -2.79
N ASN A 170 -5.12 3.21 -2.85
CA ASN A 170 -3.81 2.57 -2.90
C ASN A 170 -3.30 2.25 -1.49
N ARG A 171 -3.41 1.00 -1.08
CA ARG A 171 -3.03 0.53 0.26
C ARG A 171 -1.52 0.50 0.48
N ALA A 172 -0.74 0.44 -0.58
CA ALA A 172 0.71 0.53 -0.48
C ALA A 172 1.20 1.92 -0.01
N LEU A 173 0.41 2.96 -0.32
CA LEU A 173 0.71 4.37 -0.03
C LEU A 173 -0.10 4.92 1.14
N SER A 174 -0.99 4.14 1.73
CA SER A 174 -1.88 4.56 2.83
C SER A 174 -1.32 4.13 4.18
N ALA A 175 -1.61 4.90 5.22
CA ALA A 175 -1.09 4.68 6.56
C ALA A 175 -1.95 3.69 7.38
N TYR A 176 -1.30 2.73 8.01
CA TYR A 176 -1.91 1.71 8.85
C TYR A 176 -1.16 1.56 10.18
N ALA A 177 -1.83 0.96 11.17
CA ALA A 177 -1.16 0.53 12.40
C ALA A 177 -0.04 -0.46 12.07
N VAL A 178 1.13 -0.25 12.65
CA VAL A 178 2.40 -0.85 12.22
C VAL A 178 2.68 -2.18 12.91
N GLY A 179 2.48 -2.23 14.22
CA GLY A 179 2.78 -3.41 15.02
C GLY A 179 4.27 -3.75 15.12
N SER A 180 4.55 -5.02 15.35
CA SER A 180 5.87 -5.52 15.72
C SER A 180 6.98 -5.32 14.67
N VAL A 181 6.70 -4.87 13.44
CA VAL A 181 7.77 -4.49 12.49
C VAL A 181 8.51 -3.24 12.98
N PHE A 182 7.87 -2.37 13.78
CA PHE A 182 8.54 -1.22 14.40
C PHE A 182 9.65 -1.61 15.39
N LYS A 183 9.65 -2.83 15.90
CA LYS A 183 10.74 -3.36 16.73
C LYS A 183 12.10 -3.33 16.02
N LEU A 184 12.13 -3.29 14.69
CA LEU A 184 13.36 -3.06 13.91
C LEU A 184 13.94 -1.69 14.22
N ILE A 185 13.10 -0.65 14.29
CA ILE A 185 13.53 0.72 14.59
C ILE A 185 13.98 0.85 16.05
N VAL A 186 13.26 0.18 16.97
CA VAL A 186 13.66 0.12 18.39
C VAL A 186 15.00 -0.60 18.56
N THR A 187 15.23 -1.69 17.81
CA THR A 187 16.49 -2.42 17.81
C THR A 187 17.62 -1.56 17.21
N ALA A 188 17.35 -0.82 16.13
CA ALA A 188 18.32 0.12 15.55
C ALA A 188 18.73 1.19 16.58
N ALA A 189 17.76 1.80 17.29
CA ALA A 189 18.02 2.76 18.34
C ALA A 189 18.86 2.18 19.51
N ALA A 190 18.63 0.93 19.83
CA ALA A 190 19.37 0.23 20.88
C ALA A 190 20.82 -0.07 20.46
N LEU A 191 21.02 -0.53 19.23
CA LEU A 191 22.36 -0.76 18.68
C LEU A 191 23.16 0.53 18.58
N GLU A 192 22.57 1.64 18.10
CA GLU A 192 23.23 2.96 18.04
C GLU A 192 23.54 3.54 19.43
N ALA A 193 22.89 3.05 20.49
CA ALA A 193 23.14 3.42 21.87
C ALA A 193 24.00 2.40 22.63
N ASP A 194 24.57 1.39 21.96
CA ASP A 194 25.31 0.26 22.54
C ASP A 194 24.55 -0.44 23.70
N LEU A 195 23.22 -0.46 23.60
CA LEU A 195 22.33 -0.96 24.62
C LEU A 195 21.73 -2.32 24.22
N GLN A 196 22.31 -3.41 24.73
CA GLN A 196 21.86 -4.78 24.44
C GLN A 196 21.59 -5.57 25.72
N PRO A 197 20.53 -5.22 26.50
CA PRO A 197 20.25 -5.89 27.76
C PRO A 197 19.78 -7.34 27.54
N VAL A 198 20.04 -8.18 28.55
CA VAL A 198 19.38 -9.49 28.67
C VAL A 198 18.21 -9.33 29.62
N TYR A 199 17.04 -9.86 29.23
CA TYR A 199 15.82 -9.77 30.01
C TYR A 199 15.13 -11.13 30.17
N THR A 200 14.49 -11.37 31.35
CA THR A 200 13.67 -12.55 31.59
C THR A 200 12.20 -12.19 31.39
N CYS A 201 11.61 -12.65 30.32
CA CYS A 201 10.19 -12.44 30.01
C CYS A 201 9.32 -13.44 30.78
N LYS A 202 8.42 -12.92 31.59
CA LYS A 202 7.41 -13.69 32.35
C LYS A 202 6.03 -13.71 31.68
N GLY A 203 5.95 -13.30 30.40
CA GLY A 203 4.69 -13.19 29.66
C GLY A 203 4.03 -11.82 29.80
N GLU A 204 4.33 -11.09 30.87
CA GLU A 204 3.81 -9.73 31.09
C GLU A 204 4.85 -8.82 31.77
N ILE A 205 4.61 -7.51 31.67
CA ILE A 205 5.40 -6.46 32.34
C ILE A 205 4.47 -5.30 32.72
N LYS A 206 4.63 -4.78 33.94
CA LYS A 206 3.90 -3.61 34.42
C LYS A 206 4.70 -2.32 34.19
N VAL A 207 4.06 -1.29 33.65
CA VAL A 207 4.61 0.06 33.52
C VAL A 207 3.56 1.05 34.03
N GLY A 208 3.85 1.72 35.13
CA GLY A 208 2.84 2.46 35.88
C GLY A 208 1.75 1.50 36.36
N ASP A 209 0.50 1.84 36.11
CA ASP A 209 -0.66 0.99 36.45
C ASP A 209 -1.09 0.04 35.32
N THR A 210 -0.44 0.12 34.17
CA THR A 210 -0.80 -0.68 33.00
C THR A 210 0.06 -1.93 32.88
N VAL A 211 -0.57 -3.07 32.61
CA VAL A 211 0.11 -4.35 32.34
C VAL A 211 0.12 -4.62 30.84
N TYR A 212 1.31 -4.78 30.29
CA TYR A 212 1.55 -5.15 28.89
C TYR A 212 1.87 -6.63 28.79
N ARG A 213 1.32 -7.31 27.80
CA ARG A 213 1.46 -8.77 27.64
C ARG A 213 2.07 -9.15 26.31
N CYS A 214 2.81 -10.23 26.31
CA CYS A 214 3.16 -10.92 25.08
C CYS A 214 1.90 -11.53 24.44
N GLN A 215 1.96 -11.78 23.14
CA GLN A 215 0.84 -12.39 22.42
C GLN A 215 0.45 -13.72 23.09
N ASN A 216 -0.83 -13.90 23.35
CA ASN A 216 -1.40 -15.07 24.05
C ASN A 216 -0.75 -15.36 25.41
N GLY A 217 -0.20 -14.33 26.09
CA GLY A 217 0.45 -14.49 27.41
C GLY A 217 1.75 -15.31 27.38
N ARG A 218 2.36 -15.52 26.20
CA ARG A 218 3.53 -16.39 26.04
C ARG A 218 4.71 -15.94 26.90
N VAL A 219 5.22 -16.86 27.72
CA VAL A 219 6.44 -16.70 28.52
C VAL A 219 7.65 -17.10 27.67
N HIS A 220 8.60 -16.18 27.46
CA HIS A 220 9.78 -16.43 26.63
C HIS A 220 11.04 -16.76 27.44
N GLY A 221 11.01 -16.57 28.77
CA GLY A 221 12.17 -16.78 29.62
C GLY A 221 13.29 -15.77 29.43
N ARG A 222 14.51 -16.15 29.76
CA ARG A 222 15.71 -15.31 29.60
C ARG A 222 16.12 -15.24 28.14
N GLN A 223 16.28 -14.04 27.61
CA GLN A 223 16.57 -13.83 26.20
C GLN A 223 17.43 -12.58 25.94
N THR A 224 18.25 -12.66 24.90
CA THR A 224 18.99 -11.54 24.30
C THR A 224 18.07 -10.70 23.41
N MET A 225 18.55 -9.57 22.89
CA MET A 225 17.81 -8.72 21.95
C MET A 225 17.49 -9.47 20.65
N GLU A 226 18.42 -10.26 20.12
CA GLU A 226 18.21 -11.10 18.96
C GLU A 226 17.08 -12.11 19.17
N GLN A 227 17.13 -12.86 20.27
CA GLN A 227 16.08 -13.82 20.62
C GLN A 227 14.73 -13.16 20.83
N ALA A 228 14.72 -11.98 21.49
CA ALA A 228 13.50 -11.20 21.70
C ALA A 228 12.89 -10.68 20.38
N LEU A 229 13.72 -10.32 19.42
CA LEU A 229 13.27 -9.94 18.08
C LEU A 229 12.73 -11.16 17.33
N ALA A 230 13.41 -12.31 17.41
CA ALA A 230 12.99 -13.56 16.79
C ALA A 230 11.63 -14.05 17.33
N HIS A 231 11.44 -14.01 18.64
CA HIS A 231 10.19 -14.37 19.30
C HIS A 231 9.12 -13.26 19.27
N SER A 232 9.46 -12.07 18.77
CA SER A 232 8.59 -10.90 18.81
C SER A 232 8.10 -10.52 20.22
N CYS A 233 8.95 -10.65 21.25
CA CYS A 233 8.63 -10.48 22.65
C CYS A 233 8.24 -9.03 23.00
N ASN A 234 6.98 -8.76 23.32
CA ASN A 234 6.52 -7.42 23.68
C ASN A 234 7.16 -6.93 24.99
N CYS A 235 7.22 -7.79 26.00
CA CYS A 235 7.78 -7.42 27.32
C CYS A 235 9.24 -6.97 27.23
N TYR A 236 10.05 -7.62 26.38
CA TYR A 236 11.42 -7.19 26.14
C TYR A 236 11.47 -5.79 25.54
N PHE A 237 10.69 -5.55 24.51
CA PHE A 237 10.69 -4.26 23.78
C PHE A 237 10.05 -3.13 24.59
N VAL A 238 9.09 -3.41 25.47
CA VAL A 238 8.60 -2.45 26.48
C VAL A 238 9.75 -2.01 27.39
N GLN A 239 10.50 -2.97 27.96
CA GLN A 239 11.64 -2.65 28.82
C GLN A 239 12.72 -1.88 28.07
N LEU A 240 13.05 -2.31 26.85
CA LEU A 240 14.05 -1.66 26.01
C LEU A 240 13.67 -0.22 25.70
N ALA A 241 12.39 0.04 25.39
CA ALA A 241 11.89 1.40 25.12
C ALA A 241 12.02 2.31 26.37
N GLN A 242 11.69 1.79 27.56
CA GLN A 242 11.87 2.53 28.81
C GLN A 242 13.35 2.87 29.07
N LYS A 243 14.26 1.95 28.78
CA LYS A 243 15.71 2.18 28.92
C LYS A 243 16.28 3.16 27.91
N LEU A 244 15.81 3.14 26.67
CA LEU A 244 16.20 4.06 25.60
C LEU A 244 15.69 5.47 25.87
N GLY A 245 14.48 5.58 26.41
CA GLY A 245 13.80 6.84 26.63
C GLY A 245 13.15 7.42 25.37
N ALA A 246 12.21 8.32 25.59
CA ALA A 246 11.38 8.92 24.52
C ALA A 246 12.22 9.65 23.47
N GLY A 247 13.23 10.43 23.90
CA GLY A 247 14.05 11.23 23.00
C GLY A 247 14.79 10.42 21.96
N ARG A 248 15.45 9.32 22.35
CA ARG A 248 16.20 8.46 21.42
C ARG A 248 15.28 7.73 20.45
N LEU A 249 14.16 7.17 20.93
CA LEU A 249 13.22 6.50 20.07
C LEU A 249 12.53 7.44 19.08
N TYR A 250 12.17 8.63 19.54
CA TYR A 250 11.59 9.66 18.68
C TYR A 250 12.57 10.10 17.59
N GLN A 251 13.81 10.38 17.98
CA GLN A 251 14.85 10.78 17.03
C GLN A 251 15.14 9.69 16.00
N MET A 252 15.28 8.43 16.43
CA MET A 252 15.46 7.30 15.51
C MET A 252 14.28 7.16 14.54
N GLY A 253 13.04 7.36 15.03
CA GLY A 253 11.87 7.43 14.15
C GLY A 253 11.99 8.52 13.09
N LEU A 254 12.38 9.73 13.47
CA LEU A 254 12.63 10.84 12.54
C LEU A 254 13.77 10.52 11.55
N ASP A 255 14.84 9.93 12.04
CA ASP A 255 15.99 9.55 11.20
C ASP A 255 15.58 8.52 10.14
N PHE A 256 14.70 7.60 10.46
CA PHE A 256 14.11 6.69 9.49
C PHE A 256 12.97 7.31 8.67
N GLY A 257 12.55 8.55 8.95
CA GLY A 257 11.59 9.33 8.16
C GLY A 257 10.12 9.14 8.54
N PHE A 258 9.83 8.57 9.72
CA PHE A 258 8.45 8.46 10.21
C PHE A 258 7.78 9.82 10.36
N GLY A 259 6.50 9.90 10.03
CA GLY A 259 5.73 11.15 10.07
C GLY A 259 5.94 12.08 8.88
N THR A 260 6.66 11.62 7.84
CA THR A 260 6.92 12.39 6.62
C THR A 260 6.42 11.64 5.39
N PRO A 261 5.67 12.30 4.48
CA PRO A 261 5.22 11.66 3.25
C PRO A 261 6.41 11.38 2.33
N ILE A 262 6.29 10.35 1.51
CA ILE A 262 7.26 10.02 0.47
C ILE A 262 6.78 10.59 -0.85
N ALA A 263 7.51 11.56 -1.39
CA ALA A 263 7.27 12.06 -2.74
C ALA A 263 7.76 11.03 -3.76
N LEU A 264 6.85 10.52 -4.59
CA LEU A 264 7.14 9.56 -5.66
C LEU A 264 7.33 10.24 -7.01
N TYR A 265 6.56 11.27 -7.26
CA TYR A 265 6.66 12.08 -8.48
C TYR A 265 5.83 13.37 -8.34
N LYS A 266 6.44 14.54 -8.49
CA LYS A 266 5.78 15.85 -8.31
C LYS A 266 4.91 15.86 -7.03
N ASP A 267 3.62 16.14 -7.17
CA ASP A 267 2.66 16.18 -6.05
C ASP A 267 2.11 14.80 -5.67
N PHE A 268 2.54 13.75 -6.36
CA PHE A 268 2.14 12.38 -6.06
C PHE A 268 3.01 11.80 -4.95
N GLN A 269 2.41 11.59 -3.78
CA GLN A 269 3.10 11.16 -2.58
C GLN A 269 2.29 10.15 -1.76
N SER A 270 2.97 9.44 -0.86
CA SER A 270 2.32 8.58 0.13
C SER A 270 1.69 9.40 1.25
N ALA A 271 0.86 8.76 2.07
CA ALA A 271 0.51 9.29 3.38
C ALA A 271 1.79 9.43 4.25
N ALA A 272 1.78 10.43 5.14
CA ALA A 272 2.90 10.67 6.05
C ALA A 272 3.02 9.63 7.17
N GLY A 273 1.91 8.92 7.47
CA GLY A 273 1.83 8.16 8.71
C GLY A 273 1.82 9.08 9.94
N ARG A 274 2.05 8.50 11.11
CA ARG A 274 2.09 9.24 12.37
C ARG A 274 3.15 8.66 13.31
N LEU A 275 4.12 9.47 13.69
CA LEU A 275 4.99 9.22 14.83
C LEU A 275 4.44 10.01 16.03
N PRO A 276 4.17 9.39 17.20
CA PRO A 276 3.73 10.10 18.40
C PRO A 276 4.77 11.16 18.81
N SER A 277 4.30 12.37 19.17
CA SER A 277 5.19 13.47 19.57
C SER A 277 5.88 13.18 20.90
N LEU A 278 7.00 13.90 21.17
CA LEU A 278 7.71 13.77 22.45
C LEU A 278 6.83 14.04 23.66
N SER A 279 5.89 14.97 23.57
CA SER A 279 4.93 15.25 24.66
C SER A 279 4.01 14.05 24.95
N VAL A 280 3.60 13.32 23.94
CA VAL A 280 2.84 12.05 24.11
C VAL A 280 3.73 10.97 24.70
N LEU A 281 4.97 10.85 24.22
CA LEU A 281 5.93 9.83 24.65
C LEU A 281 6.54 10.11 26.05
N ALA A 282 6.32 11.28 26.63
CA ALA A 282 6.63 11.57 28.03
C ALA A 282 5.85 10.67 29.01
N SER A 283 4.69 10.14 28.59
CA SER A 283 3.97 9.11 29.33
C SER A 283 4.67 7.77 29.19
N PRO A 284 5.10 7.12 30.31
CA PRO A 284 5.73 5.80 30.27
C PRO A 284 4.88 4.74 29.56
N GLY A 285 3.56 4.82 29.69
CA GLY A 285 2.63 3.91 29.00
C GLY A 285 2.60 4.10 27.48
N GLN A 286 2.66 5.34 26.99
CA GLN A 286 2.72 5.62 25.55
C GLN A 286 4.09 5.22 24.96
N LEU A 287 5.16 5.43 25.73
CA LEU A 287 6.49 4.97 25.35
C LEU A 287 6.57 3.43 25.30
N ALA A 288 5.92 2.74 26.26
CA ALA A 288 5.80 1.29 26.24
C ALA A 288 5.08 0.80 24.97
N LEU A 289 3.95 1.42 24.60
CA LEU A 289 3.21 1.09 23.37
C LEU A 289 4.08 1.29 22.12
N LEU A 290 4.79 2.41 22.02
CA LEU A 290 5.71 2.66 20.91
C LEU A 290 6.80 1.58 20.82
N GLY A 291 7.33 1.12 21.97
CA GLY A 291 8.37 0.10 22.02
C GLY A 291 8.05 -1.20 21.29
N PHE A 292 6.79 -1.58 21.18
CA PHE A 292 6.39 -2.75 20.40
C PHE A 292 5.47 -2.42 19.19
N GLY A 293 5.44 -1.13 18.79
CA GLY A 293 4.80 -0.69 17.57
C GLY A 293 3.29 -0.52 17.65
N GLN A 294 2.77 -0.23 18.84
CA GLN A 294 1.34 -0.01 19.09
C GLN A 294 1.05 1.46 19.47
N GLY A 295 -0.20 1.73 19.82
CA GLY A 295 -0.66 3.07 20.18
C GLY A 295 -0.99 3.93 18.96
N LYS A 296 -0.53 5.18 18.96
CA LYS A 296 -0.85 6.14 17.88
C LYS A 296 0.12 6.10 16.69
N LEU A 297 0.94 5.07 16.59
CA LEU A 297 1.90 4.88 15.50
C LEU A 297 1.19 4.32 14.27
N THR A 298 1.30 5.03 13.15
CA THR A 298 0.85 4.55 11.84
C THR A 298 1.89 4.83 10.77
N ASP A 299 1.95 3.98 9.75
CA ASP A 299 2.89 4.15 8.64
C ASP A 299 2.41 3.42 7.38
N THR A 300 3.05 3.71 6.25
CA THR A 300 2.71 3.08 4.97
C THR A 300 3.57 1.86 4.68
N PRO A 301 3.06 0.84 3.97
CA PRO A 301 3.87 -0.27 3.50
C PRO A 301 5.10 0.19 2.68
N LEU A 302 4.95 1.24 1.87
CA LEU A 302 6.05 1.82 1.09
C LEU A 302 7.15 2.36 2.00
N HIS A 303 6.80 3.10 3.05
CA HIS A 303 7.78 3.65 3.98
C HIS A 303 8.50 2.54 4.75
N PHE A 304 7.76 1.50 5.17
CA PHE A 304 8.39 0.34 5.82
C PHE A 304 9.34 -0.42 4.89
N ALA A 305 9.02 -0.57 3.62
CA ALA A 305 9.95 -1.16 2.64
C ALA A 305 11.25 -0.35 2.56
N ARG A 306 11.15 0.98 2.62
CA ARG A 306 12.31 1.88 2.66
C ARG A 306 13.14 1.71 3.94
N CYS A 307 12.50 1.55 5.11
CA CYS A 307 13.21 1.31 6.36
C CYS A 307 14.00 0.00 6.31
N VAL A 308 13.40 -1.06 5.79
CA VAL A 308 14.05 -2.36 5.61
C VAL A 308 15.17 -2.26 4.58
N ALA A 309 14.97 -1.54 3.47
CA ALA A 309 16.02 -1.28 2.48
C ALA A 309 17.21 -0.53 3.11
N ALA A 310 16.96 0.46 3.97
CA ALA A 310 18.03 1.19 4.66
C ALA A 310 18.85 0.27 5.59
N ILE A 311 18.19 -0.61 6.35
CA ILE A 311 18.88 -1.59 7.20
C ILE A 311 19.74 -2.52 6.33
N ALA A 312 19.18 -3.10 5.27
CA ALA A 312 19.85 -4.03 4.38
C ALA A 312 20.96 -3.38 3.54
N GLY A 313 20.80 -2.08 3.23
CA GLY A 313 21.79 -1.24 2.52
C GLY A 313 22.87 -0.67 3.43
N GLY A 314 23.17 -1.31 4.57
CA GLY A 314 24.24 -0.92 5.47
C GLY A 314 23.97 0.38 6.23
N GLY A 315 22.71 0.69 6.53
CA GLY A 315 22.28 1.87 7.27
C GLY A 315 22.17 3.13 6.42
N VAL A 316 22.11 3.00 5.11
CA VAL A 316 21.93 4.11 4.16
C VAL A 316 20.50 4.17 3.67
N TYR A 317 19.88 5.29 3.90
CA TYR A 317 18.50 5.56 3.56
C TYR A 317 18.42 6.27 2.21
N CYS A 318 17.87 5.59 1.21
CA CYS A 318 17.56 6.15 -0.11
C CYS A 318 16.07 6.45 -0.17
N SER A 319 15.67 7.60 -0.70
CA SER A 319 14.24 7.89 -0.92
C SER A 319 13.69 6.99 -2.01
N PRO A 320 12.53 6.36 -1.81
CA PRO A 320 11.86 5.64 -2.89
C PRO A 320 11.64 6.56 -4.09
N ASP A 321 12.01 6.07 -5.25
CA ASP A 321 11.88 6.79 -6.51
C ASP A 321 11.15 5.93 -7.53
N LEU A 322 10.27 6.58 -8.29
CA LEU A 322 9.47 5.95 -9.33
C LEU A 322 9.96 6.31 -10.74
N THR A 323 10.89 7.25 -10.86
CA THR A 323 11.31 7.81 -12.15
C THR A 323 12.77 7.56 -12.52
N GLY A 324 13.56 7.02 -11.62
CA GLY A 324 15.02 6.90 -11.77
C GLY A 324 15.75 8.24 -11.68
N LYS A 325 15.08 9.27 -11.13
CA LYS A 325 15.62 10.63 -10.96
C LYS A 325 15.49 11.04 -9.50
N ALA A 326 15.99 10.20 -8.58
CA ALA A 326 15.96 10.49 -7.16
C ALA A 326 16.53 11.90 -6.89
N THR A 327 15.73 12.77 -6.31
CA THR A 327 16.12 14.17 -5.99
C THR A 327 16.80 14.27 -4.64
N ALA A 328 16.49 13.35 -3.72
CA ALA A 328 17.06 13.34 -2.38
C ALA A 328 18.36 12.53 -2.34
N LYS A 329 19.41 13.11 -1.79
CA LYS A 329 20.68 12.42 -1.58
C LYS A 329 20.50 11.29 -0.54
N PRO A 330 21.15 10.14 -0.74
CA PRO A 330 21.22 9.09 0.28
C PRO A 330 21.80 9.66 1.60
N ARG A 331 21.21 9.26 2.72
CA ARG A 331 21.69 9.68 4.04
C ARG A 331 21.90 8.47 4.95
N ARG A 332 22.93 8.54 5.78
CA ARG A 332 23.17 7.51 6.78
C ARG A 332 22.20 7.72 7.96
N VAL A 333 21.51 6.65 8.35
CA VAL A 333 20.55 6.64 9.49
C VAL A 333 21.01 5.73 10.61
N MET A 334 21.95 4.83 10.34
CA MET A 334 22.63 4.02 11.36
C MET A 334 24.02 3.58 10.86
N GLN A 335 24.89 3.18 11.79
CA GLN A 335 26.21 2.67 11.46
C GLN A 335 26.16 1.37 10.66
N ALA A 336 27.09 1.17 9.74
CA ALA A 336 27.10 -0.01 8.86
C ALA A 336 27.23 -1.32 9.65
N GLY A 337 28.03 -1.33 10.73
CA GLY A 337 28.18 -2.50 11.60
C GLY A 337 26.87 -2.85 12.31
N HIS A 338 26.15 -1.85 12.81
CA HIS A 338 24.86 -2.04 13.48
C HIS A 338 23.78 -2.49 12.51
N ALA A 339 23.77 -1.95 11.28
CA ALA A 339 22.87 -2.39 10.22
C ALA A 339 23.10 -3.86 9.86
N LYS A 340 24.37 -4.30 9.75
CA LYS A 340 24.73 -5.69 9.52
C LYS A 340 24.28 -6.61 10.67
N THR A 341 24.45 -6.16 11.93
CA THR A 341 23.98 -6.89 13.12
C THR A 341 22.44 -7.02 13.10
N LEU A 342 21.72 -5.93 12.83
CA LEU A 342 20.26 -5.96 12.77
C LEU A 342 19.76 -6.86 11.64
N LEU A 343 20.41 -6.83 10.47
CA LEU A 343 20.10 -7.73 9.37
C LEU A 343 20.31 -9.20 9.74
N ALA A 344 21.35 -9.52 10.51
CA ALA A 344 21.57 -10.87 11.06
C ALA A 344 20.44 -11.26 12.01
N TYR A 345 19.98 -10.36 12.89
CA TYR A 345 18.84 -10.62 13.76
C TYR A 345 17.53 -10.84 12.96
N MET A 346 17.32 -10.09 11.86
CA MET A 346 16.21 -10.34 10.94
C MET A 346 16.31 -11.72 10.28
N ARG A 347 17.53 -12.23 10.04
CA ARG A 347 17.72 -13.59 9.54
C ARG A 347 17.29 -14.62 10.61
N THR A 348 17.63 -14.41 11.88
CA THR A 348 17.22 -15.29 12.98
C THR A 348 15.69 -15.33 13.15
N VAL A 349 14.98 -14.19 12.94
CA VAL A 349 13.50 -14.16 12.93
C VAL A 349 12.92 -15.14 11.91
N VAL A 350 13.54 -15.23 10.73
CA VAL A 350 13.06 -16.08 9.64
C VAL A 350 13.59 -17.52 9.78
N ALA A 351 14.82 -17.70 10.26
CA ALA A 351 15.40 -19.02 10.40
C ALA A 351 14.79 -19.85 11.55
N ALA A 352 14.47 -19.18 12.67
CA ALA A 352 14.09 -19.88 13.91
C ALA A 352 12.98 -19.16 14.72
N GLY A 353 12.41 -18.08 14.19
CA GLY A 353 11.43 -17.26 14.89
C GLY A 353 10.05 -17.24 14.24
N THR A 354 9.33 -16.13 14.48
CA THR A 354 7.95 -15.92 14.00
C THR A 354 7.83 -15.81 12.49
N GLY A 355 8.93 -15.64 11.77
CA GLY A 355 8.98 -15.47 10.32
C GLY A 355 9.33 -16.74 9.55
N SER A 356 9.36 -17.92 10.17
CA SER A 356 9.85 -19.17 9.53
C SER A 356 9.09 -19.56 8.26
N GLY A 357 7.80 -19.22 8.15
CA GLY A 357 7.03 -19.44 6.93
C GLY A 357 7.46 -18.59 5.73
N ALA A 358 8.27 -17.56 5.94
CA ALA A 358 8.79 -16.70 4.87
C ALA A 358 10.22 -17.07 4.43
N ASP A 359 10.76 -18.19 4.91
CA ASP A 359 12.12 -18.59 4.55
C ASP A 359 12.17 -19.28 3.19
N TYR A 360 12.57 -18.54 2.18
CA TYR A 360 12.78 -19.09 0.86
C TYR A 360 14.24 -19.50 0.67
N ARG A 361 14.48 -20.82 0.54
CA ARG A 361 15.80 -21.45 0.32
C ARG A 361 16.88 -21.02 1.33
N GLY A 362 16.50 -20.75 2.59
CA GLY A 362 17.44 -20.31 3.62
C GLY A 362 18.01 -18.92 3.42
N ARG A 363 17.44 -18.08 2.54
CA ARG A 363 18.02 -16.81 2.11
C ARG A 363 17.13 -15.58 2.37
N SER A 364 16.04 -15.74 3.09
CA SER A 364 15.19 -14.60 3.50
C SER A 364 15.60 -14.06 4.86
N ALA A 365 15.43 -12.76 5.08
CA ALA A 365 15.50 -12.14 6.39
C ALA A 365 14.37 -11.14 6.55
N GLY A 366 13.79 -11.01 7.74
CA GLY A 366 12.65 -10.10 7.91
C GLY A 366 12.05 -10.10 9.29
N LYS A 367 10.92 -9.42 9.42
CA LYS A 367 10.13 -9.33 10.65
C LYS A 367 8.65 -9.43 10.35
N THR A 368 7.94 -10.22 11.11
CA THR A 368 6.48 -10.32 11.10
C THR A 368 5.84 -9.34 12.07
N ALA A 369 4.61 -8.92 11.79
CA ALA A 369 3.79 -8.20 12.75
C ALA A 369 2.32 -8.58 12.63
N THR A 370 1.62 -8.42 13.75
CA THR A 370 0.16 -8.35 13.83
C THR A 370 -0.17 -7.11 14.64
N ALA A 371 -0.82 -6.14 14.00
CA ALA A 371 -1.17 -4.86 14.60
C ALA A 371 -2.67 -4.76 14.80
N GLN A 372 -3.08 -4.30 15.96
CA GLN A 372 -4.46 -3.91 16.24
C GLN A 372 -4.76 -2.60 15.51
N SER A 373 -5.80 -2.60 14.68
CA SER A 373 -6.17 -1.41 13.90
C SER A 373 -7.07 -0.44 14.67
N GLY A 374 -7.70 -0.89 15.76
CA GLY A 374 -8.76 -0.17 16.44
C GLY A 374 -10.06 -0.07 15.65
N ARG A 375 -10.13 -0.67 14.46
CA ARG A 375 -11.32 -0.72 13.61
C ARG A 375 -12.04 -2.04 13.81
N TYR A 376 -13.35 -1.96 13.97
CA TYR A 376 -14.22 -3.14 14.15
C TYR A 376 -15.17 -3.29 12.97
N VAL A 377 -15.35 -4.52 12.51
CA VAL A 377 -16.34 -4.90 11.48
C VAL A 377 -17.12 -6.09 12.03
N GLN A 378 -18.45 -5.93 12.14
CA GLN A 378 -19.34 -6.95 12.74
C GLN A 378 -18.88 -7.40 14.14
N GLY A 379 -18.42 -6.47 14.97
CA GLY A 379 -17.95 -6.74 16.35
C GLY A 379 -16.57 -7.40 16.44
N ARG A 380 -15.88 -7.64 15.33
CA ARG A 380 -14.53 -8.21 15.29
C ARG A 380 -13.50 -7.16 14.91
N GLU A 381 -12.38 -7.11 15.63
CA GLU A 381 -11.30 -6.18 15.31
C GLU A 381 -10.62 -6.57 14.00
N VAL A 382 -10.40 -5.57 13.14
CA VAL A 382 -9.57 -5.72 11.93
C VAL A 382 -8.11 -5.67 12.35
N LEU A 383 -7.37 -6.70 12.01
CA LEU A 383 -5.94 -6.76 12.25
C LEU A 383 -5.17 -6.48 10.96
N ASN A 384 -4.07 -5.74 11.08
CA ASN A 384 -3.11 -5.60 10.01
C ASN A 384 -1.94 -6.56 10.28
N THR A 385 -1.68 -7.47 9.36
CA THR A 385 -0.54 -8.37 9.45
C THR A 385 0.51 -7.97 8.44
N TYR A 386 1.79 -8.09 8.83
CA TYR A 386 2.91 -7.70 7.99
C TYR A 386 3.97 -8.78 7.94
N PHE A 387 4.62 -8.86 6.80
CA PHE A 387 6.00 -9.30 6.68
C PHE A 387 6.79 -8.15 6.03
N ALA A 388 7.87 -7.74 6.69
CA ALA A 388 8.80 -6.74 6.17
C ALA A 388 10.21 -7.35 6.18
N GLY A 389 10.80 -7.54 5.02
CA GLY A 389 12.05 -8.28 4.90
C GLY A 389 12.82 -8.02 3.61
N VAL A 390 13.86 -8.78 3.41
CA VAL A 390 14.76 -8.70 2.26
C VAL A 390 15.03 -10.06 1.65
N TYR A 391 15.36 -10.05 0.37
CA TYR A 391 15.82 -11.20 -0.38
C TYR A 391 16.79 -10.77 -1.49
N PRO A 392 17.89 -11.53 -1.73
CA PRO A 392 18.46 -12.50 -0.79
C PRO A 392 19.13 -11.82 0.41
N PHE A 393 19.25 -12.55 1.54
CA PHE A 393 19.84 -12.02 2.78
C PHE A 393 21.36 -11.74 2.66
N ASP A 394 22.09 -12.62 2.02
CA ASP A 394 23.54 -12.59 1.87
C ASP A 394 24.03 -11.44 0.96
N HIS A 395 23.23 -11.07 -0.04
CA HIS A 395 23.46 -9.95 -0.94
C HIS A 395 22.13 -9.22 -1.18
N PRO A 396 21.68 -8.38 -0.25
CA PRO A 396 20.34 -7.79 -0.29
C PRO A 396 20.07 -7.05 -1.60
N ARG A 397 19.13 -7.55 -2.38
CA ARG A 397 18.72 -6.96 -3.66
C ARG A 397 17.37 -6.30 -3.55
N TYR A 398 16.41 -6.96 -2.92
CA TYR A 398 15.04 -6.49 -2.80
C TYR A 398 14.64 -6.35 -1.33
N ALA A 399 14.05 -5.20 -0.99
CA ALA A 399 13.27 -5.01 0.23
C ALA A 399 11.80 -5.22 -0.12
N ILE A 400 11.14 -6.11 0.63
CA ILE A 400 9.78 -6.56 0.34
C ILE A 400 8.91 -6.35 1.57
N VAL A 401 7.80 -5.67 1.41
CA VAL A 401 6.76 -5.57 2.44
C VAL A 401 5.46 -6.12 1.90
N VAL A 402 4.89 -7.05 2.63
CA VAL A 402 3.53 -7.56 2.42
C VAL A 402 2.69 -7.13 3.62
N MET A 403 1.57 -6.48 3.37
CA MET A 403 0.58 -6.08 4.37
C MET A 403 -0.76 -6.67 4.01
N LEU A 404 -1.41 -7.33 4.96
CA LEU A 404 -2.78 -7.81 4.84
C LEU A 404 -3.63 -7.13 5.89
N SER A 405 -4.79 -6.62 5.48
CA SER A 405 -5.80 -6.07 6.39
C SER A 405 -6.92 -7.09 6.53
N LEU A 406 -6.96 -7.79 7.66
CA LEU A 406 -7.82 -8.94 7.89
C LEU A 406 -8.87 -8.63 8.95
N ILE A 407 -10.12 -8.99 8.68
CA ILE A 407 -11.09 -9.18 9.75
C ILE A 407 -10.61 -10.41 10.53
N HIS A 408 -10.52 -10.32 11.87
CA HIS A 408 -10.01 -11.40 12.71
C HIS A 408 -10.71 -12.73 12.37
N ILE A 409 -9.99 -13.61 11.68
CA ILE A 409 -10.40 -15.00 11.50
C ILE A 409 -9.75 -15.74 12.66
N SER A 410 -10.58 -16.23 13.58
CA SER A 410 -10.14 -17.19 14.58
C SER A 410 -9.72 -18.46 13.85
N GLU A 411 -8.46 -18.71 13.83
CA GLU A 411 -7.64 -19.88 13.53
C GLU A 411 -6.59 -19.64 12.45
N PRO A 412 -5.33 -19.95 12.73
CA PRO A 412 -4.32 -20.09 11.69
C PRO A 412 -4.63 -21.39 10.95
N THR A 413 -5.02 -21.30 9.71
CA THR A 413 -4.90 -22.44 8.80
C THR A 413 -3.44 -22.87 8.78
N ARG A 414 -3.22 -24.13 9.12
CA ARG A 414 -1.94 -24.84 9.18
C ARG A 414 -1.18 -24.78 7.86
#